data_448c45b3dd73138bd0a8b2c594ea6631
#
_entry.id   448c45b3dd73138bd0a8b2c594ea6631
#
_cell.length_a   1.000
_cell.length_b   1.000
_cell.length_c   1.000
_cell.angle_alpha   90.00
_cell.angle_beta   90.00
_cell.angle_gamma   90.00
#
_symmetry.space_group_name_H-M   'P 1'
#
loop_
_entity.id
_entity.type
_entity.pdbx_description
1 polymer ?
#
loop_
_entity_poly.entity_id
_entity_poly.type
_entity_poly.pdbx_seq_one_letter_code
_entity_poly.pdbx_strand_id
1 'polypeptide(L)'
;QGLYPPGSVFKVVAYWLALSENIFPEELSNKDSKFDCEGSLSFGFDDGSQQVYNDWKLEGHGEVDLREAIKQSCNVYFWDIALKIWRDFGSTEAESILQEYSKELGFSNKTNIDLPFEKVGIIPDRELFEEWKISRPGLVREEGWLGGDLMNLIIGQGAITTTPLQVANAYRTLLTGENISPILNINGSKIINNQINVSDEFIDFLLED
;
A
#
# COMPACT_ATOMS: atom_id res chain seq x y z
N GLN A 1 4.74 -18.81 11.14
CA GLN A 1 4.13 -17.55 10.74
C GLN A 1 3.32 -17.74 9.46
N GLY A 2 2.07 -17.26 9.42
CA GLY A 2 1.25 -17.23 8.22
C GLY A 2 1.53 -16.02 7.35
N LEU A 3 1.31 -16.17 6.03
CA LEU A 3 1.32 -15.09 5.06
C LEU A 3 -0.12 -14.84 4.60
N TYR A 4 -0.54 -13.58 4.66
CA TYR A 4 -1.91 -13.17 4.34
C TYR A 4 -1.89 -11.86 3.55
N PRO A 5 -2.85 -11.62 2.64
CA PRO A 5 -3.11 -10.28 2.15
C PRO A 5 -3.48 -9.37 3.34
N PRO A 6 -2.83 -8.21 3.51
CA PRO A 6 -3.10 -7.35 4.66
C PRO A 6 -4.47 -6.67 4.61
N GLY A 7 -5.04 -6.51 3.42
CA GLY A 7 -6.29 -5.76 3.23
C GLY A 7 -6.12 -4.28 3.60
N SER A 8 -7.21 -3.63 3.98
CA SER A 8 -7.28 -2.18 4.20
C SER A 8 -6.33 -1.61 5.26
N VAL A 9 -5.76 -2.43 6.14
CA VAL A 9 -4.71 -1.95 7.06
C VAL A 9 -3.44 -1.52 6.32
N PHE A 10 -3.27 -1.95 5.07
CA PHE A 10 -2.16 -1.53 4.21
C PHE A 10 -2.33 -0.11 3.67
N LYS A 11 -3.56 0.43 3.62
CA LYS A 11 -3.83 1.80 3.14
C LYS A 11 -3.06 2.88 3.91
N VAL A 12 -2.59 2.58 5.12
CA VAL A 12 -1.74 3.50 5.88
C VAL A 12 -0.43 3.81 5.15
N VAL A 13 0.09 2.86 4.36
CA VAL A 13 1.28 3.08 3.51
C VAL A 13 0.96 4.10 2.42
N ALA A 14 -0.18 3.93 1.75
CA ALA A 14 -0.65 4.85 0.72
C ALA A 14 -0.99 6.24 1.28
N TYR A 15 -1.54 6.30 2.49
CA TYR A 15 -1.79 7.56 3.19
C TYR A 15 -0.47 8.31 3.49
N TRP A 16 0.53 7.60 4.02
CA TRP A 16 1.84 8.19 4.27
C TRP A 16 2.52 8.65 2.98
N LEU A 17 2.50 7.83 1.92
CA LEU A 17 2.99 8.19 0.59
C LEU A 17 2.28 9.45 0.05
N ALA A 18 0.95 9.48 0.10
CA ALA A 18 0.15 10.61 -0.42
C ALA A 18 0.54 11.94 0.22
N LEU A 19 0.75 11.94 1.55
CA LEU A 19 1.19 13.13 2.28
C LEU A 19 2.65 13.50 1.98
N SER A 20 3.54 12.51 1.90
CA SER A 20 4.97 12.75 1.72
C SER A 20 5.31 13.27 0.32
N GLU A 21 4.64 12.72 -0.71
CA GLU A 21 4.91 13.01 -2.12
C GLU A 21 3.89 13.97 -2.74
N ASN A 22 2.89 14.40 -1.95
CA ASN A 22 1.80 15.25 -2.43
C ASN A 22 1.04 14.63 -3.62
N ILE A 23 0.79 13.31 -3.55
CA ILE A 23 0.07 12.54 -4.58
C ILE A 23 -1.36 12.30 -4.08
N PHE A 24 -2.33 12.93 -4.74
CA PHE A 24 -3.76 12.82 -4.44
C PHE A 24 -4.53 12.35 -5.69
N PRO A 25 -5.82 11.98 -5.58
CA PRO A 25 -6.68 11.76 -6.74
C PRO A 25 -6.55 12.86 -7.80
N GLU A 26 -6.78 12.50 -9.08
CA GLU A 26 -6.42 13.32 -10.25
C GLU A 26 -6.87 14.78 -10.18
N GLU A 27 -8.09 15.03 -9.70
CA GLU A 27 -8.68 16.36 -9.66
C GLU A 27 -8.40 17.12 -8.34
N LEU A 28 -7.67 16.50 -7.40
CA LEU A 28 -7.41 17.07 -6.10
C LEU A 28 -6.01 17.69 -6.02
N SER A 29 -5.93 18.83 -5.33
CA SER A 29 -4.68 19.58 -5.18
C SER A 29 -3.97 19.39 -3.85
N ASN A 30 -4.67 18.88 -2.83
CA ASN A 30 -4.14 18.68 -1.48
C ASN A 30 -5.00 17.68 -0.67
N LYS A 31 -4.53 17.31 0.51
CA LYS A 31 -5.14 16.33 1.42
C LYS A 31 -6.55 16.70 1.92
N ASP A 32 -6.89 18.00 1.96
CA ASP A 32 -8.16 18.51 2.47
C ASP A 32 -9.20 18.70 1.35
N SER A 33 -8.78 18.52 0.09
CA SER A 33 -9.67 18.58 -1.07
C SER A 33 -10.68 17.42 -1.01
N LYS A 34 -11.94 17.71 -1.33
CA LYS A 34 -13.02 16.72 -1.28
C LYS A 34 -13.11 15.93 -2.60
N PHE A 35 -13.22 14.63 -2.46
CA PHE A 35 -13.43 13.64 -3.51
C PHE A 35 -14.83 13.06 -3.34
N ASP A 36 -15.62 13.05 -4.41
CA ASP A 36 -16.95 12.44 -4.38
C ASP A 36 -16.86 10.94 -4.67
N CYS A 37 -17.04 10.12 -3.64
CA CYS A 37 -16.98 8.68 -3.74
C CYS A 37 -18.38 8.09 -3.99
N GLU A 38 -18.64 7.74 -5.24
CA GLU A 38 -19.91 7.12 -5.68
C GLU A 38 -19.98 5.61 -5.47
N GLY A 39 -18.98 4.99 -4.82
CA GLY A 39 -18.96 3.55 -4.51
C GLY A 39 -18.42 2.67 -5.64
N SER A 40 -18.00 3.25 -6.75
CA SER A 40 -17.34 2.53 -7.85
C SER A 40 -16.37 3.41 -8.61
N LEU A 41 -15.41 2.78 -9.27
CA LEU A 41 -14.47 3.40 -10.19
C LEU A 41 -14.53 2.65 -11.53
N SER A 42 -14.75 3.38 -12.63
CA SER A 42 -14.71 2.83 -13.98
C SER A 42 -13.38 3.16 -14.64
N PHE A 43 -12.73 2.15 -15.16
CA PHE A 43 -11.48 2.27 -15.90
C PHE A 43 -11.71 1.81 -17.33
N GLY A 44 -11.47 2.69 -18.31
CA GLY A 44 -11.61 2.41 -19.74
C GLY A 44 -10.30 1.96 -20.38
N PHE A 45 -10.37 1.08 -21.36
CA PHE A 45 -9.25 0.64 -22.18
C PHE A 45 -9.35 1.23 -23.59
N ASP A 46 -8.22 1.27 -24.31
CA ASP A 46 -8.15 1.83 -25.67
C ASP A 46 -9.05 1.10 -26.69
N ASP A 47 -9.41 -0.15 -26.42
CA ASP A 47 -10.34 -0.94 -27.24
C ASP A 47 -11.82 -0.59 -27.00
N GLY A 48 -12.11 0.37 -26.10
CA GLY A 48 -13.45 0.80 -25.73
C GLY A 48 -14.12 -0.07 -24.66
N SER A 49 -13.47 -1.12 -24.17
CA SER A 49 -13.95 -1.88 -23.03
C SER A 49 -13.75 -1.10 -21.72
N GLN A 50 -14.59 -1.40 -20.72
CA GLN A 50 -14.51 -0.79 -19.41
C GLN A 50 -14.46 -1.87 -18.34
N GLN A 51 -13.64 -1.66 -17.31
CA GLN A 51 -13.66 -2.44 -16.11
C GLN A 51 -14.17 -1.59 -14.95
N VAL A 52 -15.16 -2.11 -14.21
CA VAL A 52 -15.74 -1.44 -13.06
C VAL A 52 -15.23 -2.11 -11.81
N TYR A 53 -14.65 -1.32 -10.91
CA TYR A 53 -14.23 -1.72 -9.57
C TYR A 53 -15.24 -1.19 -8.56
N ASN A 54 -15.86 -2.09 -7.81
CA ASN A 54 -16.85 -1.72 -6.80
C ASN A 54 -16.22 -1.63 -5.42
N ASP A 55 -16.52 -0.54 -4.72
CA ASP A 55 -16.19 -0.43 -3.29
C ASP A 55 -16.99 -1.45 -2.48
N TRP A 56 -16.55 -1.72 -1.25
CA TRP A 56 -17.31 -2.52 -0.29
C TRP A 56 -18.63 -1.83 0.09
N LYS A 57 -18.68 -0.50 0.00
CA LYS A 57 -19.88 0.33 0.20
C LYS A 57 -20.39 0.78 -1.17
N LEU A 58 -21.32 0.02 -1.74
CA LEU A 58 -21.82 0.21 -3.11
C LEU A 58 -22.51 1.56 -3.35
N GLU A 59 -23.14 2.13 -2.31
CA GLU A 59 -23.75 3.46 -2.35
C GLU A 59 -22.75 4.62 -2.25
N GLY A 60 -21.48 4.31 -2.09
CA GLY A 60 -20.42 5.29 -1.94
C GLY A 60 -20.29 5.87 -0.55
N HIS A 61 -19.22 6.63 -0.35
CA HIS A 61 -18.90 7.32 0.90
C HIS A 61 -19.32 8.80 0.89
N GLY A 62 -19.76 9.30 -0.30
CA GLY A 62 -20.01 10.73 -0.52
C GLY A 62 -18.71 11.54 -0.56
N GLU A 63 -18.79 12.81 -0.22
CA GLU A 63 -17.61 13.68 -0.20
C GLU A 63 -16.66 13.32 0.94
N VAL A 64 -15.45 12.87 0.57
CA VAL A 64 -14.36 12.50 1.49
C VAL A 64 -13.07 13.22 1.13
N ASP A 65 -12.32 13.67 2.11
CA ASP A 65 -10.92 14.02 1.96
C ASP A 65 -10.01 12.79 2.25
N LEU A 66 -8.70 12.98 2.22
CA LEU A 66 -7.76 11.89 2.47
C LEU A 66 -7.96 11.24 3.86
N ARG A 67 -8.22 12.06 4.89
CA ARG A 67 -8.44 11.60 6.26
C ARG A 67 -9.74 10.79 6.38
N GLU A 68 -10.83 11.29 5.82
CA GLU A 68 -12.10 10.59 5.82
C GLU A 68 -12.05 9.31 4.98
N ALA A 69 -11.34 9.34 3.85
CA ALA A 69 -11.17 8.18 2.98
C ALA A 69 -10.47 7.01 3.70
N ILE A 70 -9.44 7.27 4.50
CA ILE A 70 -8.80 6.18 5.27
C ILE A 70 -9.65 5.75 6.47
N LYS A 71 -10.28 6.67 7.20
CA LYS A 71 -11.19 6.36 8.32
C LYS A 71 -12.36 5.48 7.88
N GLN A 72 -12.94 5.78 6.73
CA GLN A 72 -14.06 5.02 6.17
C GLN A 72 -13.60 3.85 5.30
N SER A 73 -12.30 3.69 5.12
CA SER A 73 -11.71 2.64 4.26
C SER A 73 -12.22 2.69 2.81
N CYS A 74 -12.44 3.90 2.25
CA CYS A 74 -12.86 4.09 0.87
C CYS A 74 -11.82 3.52 -0.09
N ASN A 75 -12.18 2.53 -0.89
CA ASN A 75 -11.28 1.98 -1.89
C ASN A 75 -11.14 2.92 -3.09
N VAL A 76 -12.24 3.55 -3.50
CA VAL A 76 -12.27 4.40 -4.71
C VAL A 76 -11.25 5.52 -4.63
N TYR A 77 -11.13 6.18 -3.49
CA TYR A 77 -10.14 7.23 -3.26
C TYR A 77 -8.69 6.71 -3.48
N PHE A 78 -8.36 5.56 -2.90
CA PHE A 78 -7.02 4.99 -3.02
C PHE A 78 -6.76 4.38 -4.41
N TRP A 79 -7.78 3.85 -5.07
CA TRP A 79 -7.66 3.41 -6.47
C TRP A 79 -7.34 4.57 -7.41
N ASP A 80 -7.92 5.75 -7.18
CA ASP A 80 -7.61 6.92 -7.99
C ASP A 80 -6.16 7.40 -7.77
N ILE A 81 -5.64 7.37 -6.53
CA ILE A 81 -4.21 7.58 -6.27
C ILE A 81 -3.35 6.56 -7.05
N ALA A 82 -3.72 5.27 -7.03
CA ALA A 82 -2.99 4.24 -7.77
C ALA A 82 -3.01 4.51 -9.29
N LEU A 83 -4.15 4.91 -9.83
CA LEU A 83 -4.28 5.27 -11.25
C LEU A 83 -3.47 6.51 -11.59
N LYS A 84 -3.42 7.50 -10.71
CA LYS A 84 -2.54 8.67 -10.90
C LYS A 84 -1.07 8.26 -10.95
N ILE A 85 -0.61 7.42 -10.02
CA ILE A 85 0.76 6.88 -10.04
C ILE A 85 1.00 6.13 -11.38
N TRP A 86 0.04 5.30 -11.80
CA TRP A 86 0.14 4.55 -13.05
C TRP A 86 0.22 5.45 -14.29
N ARG A 87 -0.58 6.50 -14.35
CA ARG A 87 -0.61 7.44 -15.49
C ARG A 87 0.63 8.31 -15.56
N ASP A 88 1.06 8.83 -14.42
CA ASP A 88 2.16 9.79 -14.33
C ASP A 88 3.53 9.11 -14.45
N PHE A 89 3.66 7.89 -13.93
CA PHE A 89 4.95 7.21 -13.76
C PHE A 89 5.03 5.81 -14.40
N GLY A 90 3.94 5.30 -14.98
CA GLY A 90 3.87 3.95 -15.54
C GLY A 90 5.05 3.65 -16.48
N SER A 91 5.65 2.46 -16.32
CA SER A 91 6.83 2.01 -17.04
C SER A 91 8.13 2.80 -16.76
N THR A 92 8.16 3.61 -15.70
CA THR A 92 9.37 4.24 -15.15
C THR A 92 9.70 3.63 -13.78
N GLU A 93 10.90 3.92 -13.25
CA GLU A 93 11.27 3.49 -11.88
C GLU A 93 10.31 4.06 -10.82
N ALA A 94 9.80 5.29 -11.02
CA ALA A 94 8.89 5.94 -10.10
C ALA A 94 7.51 5.27 -9.98
N GLU A 95 7.14 4.36 -10.90
CA GLU A 95 5.94 3.51 -10.76
C GLU A 95 5.98 2.66 -9.47
N SER A 96 7.18 2.29 -9.02
CA SER A 96 7.41 1.46 -7.84
C SER A 96 7.39 2.24 -6.51
N ILE A 97 6.98 3.51 -6.51
CA ILE A 97 7.02 4.36 -5.31
C ILE A 97 6.24 3.76 -4.12
N LEU A 98 5.08 3.15 -4.36
CA LEU A 98 4.29 2.49 -3.31
C LEU A 98 5.04 1.29 -2.71
N GLN A 99 5.75 0.54 -3.56
CA GLN A 99 6.58 -0.58 -3.14
C GLN A 99 7.80 -0.11 -2.33
N GLU A 100 8.41 1.01 -2.69
CA GLU A 100 9.53 1.61 -1.96
C GLU A 100 9.09 2.04 -0.55
N TYR A 101 8.01 2.79 -0.43
CA TYR A 101 7.41 3.16 0.86
C TYR A 101 7.05 1.93 1.72
N SER A 102 6.56 0.87 1.08
CA SER A 102 6.29 -0.39 1.78
C SER A 102 7.57 -1.04 2.32
N LYS A 103 8.64 -1.07 1.53
CA LYS A 103 9.95 -1.64 1.93
C LYS A 103 10.58 -0.84 3.08
N GLU A 104 10.44 0.49 3.09
CA GLU A 104 10.91 1.34 4.19
C GLU A 104 10.22 1.00 5.52
N LEU A 105 8.96 0.61 5.49
CA LEU A 105 8.21 0.14 6.65
C LEU A 105 8.52 -1.31 7.05
N GLY A 106 9.38 -2.00 6.29
CA GLY A 106 9.83 -3.36 6.58
C GLY A 106 9.02 -4.47 5.92
N PHE A 107 8.06 -4.16 5.05
CA PHE A 107 7.41 -5.18 4.22
C PHE A 107 8.42 -5.79 3.24
N SER A 108 8.18 -7.03 2.81
CA SER A 108 9.11 -7.83 1.99
C SER A 108 10.50 -8.04 2.61
N ASN A 109 10.69 -7.74 3.89
CA ASN A 109 11.92 -7.97 4.62
C ASN A 109 11.65 -8.78 5.89
N LYS A 110 12.70 -9.44 6.40
CA LYS A 110 12.62 -10.02 7.75
C LYS A 110 12.52 -8.90 8.78
N THR A 111 11.67 -9.09 9.78
CA THR A 111 11.65 -8.18 10.94
C THR A 111 12.87 -8.42 11.85
N ASN A 112 13.60 -9.51 11.61
CA ASN A 112 14.73 -9.98 12.43
C ASN A 112 14.34 -10.26 13.88
N ILE A 113 13.09 -10.71 14.10
CA ILE A 113 12.68 -11.22 15.41
C ILE A 113 13.57 -12.40 15.82
N ASP A 114 13.88 -12.52 17.08
CA ASP A 114 14.72 -13.58 17.67
C ASP A 114 14.02 -14.96 17.68
N LEU A 115 13.31 -15.29 16.59
CA LEU A 115 12.66 -16.59 16.35
C LEU A 115 13.13 -17.18 15.02
N PRO A 116 13.29 -18.52 14.96
CA PRO A 116 13.63 -19.19 13.71
C PRO A 116 12.45 -19.19 12.71
N PHE A 117 12.78 -19.41 11.41
CA PHE A 117 11.82 -19.63 10.32
C PHE A 117 10.87 -18.46 10.04
N GLU A 118 11.36 -17.22 10.17
CA GLU A 118 10.61 -16.03 9.81
C GLU A 118 10.25 -16.04 8.32
N LYS A 119 8.98 -15.74 8.00
CA LYS A 119 8.48 -15.52 6.65
C LYS A 119 8.61 -14.05 6.25
N VAL A 120 8.91 -13.82 4.98
CA VAL A 120 9.20 -12.46 4.48
C VAL A 120 7.97 -11.80 3.86
N GLY A 121 7.08 -12.57 3.23
CA GLY A 121 5.98 -12.01 2.45
C GLY A 121 6.45 -11.48 1.07
N ILE A 122 5.54 -10.82 0.37
CA ILE A 122 5.77 -10.31 -0.99
C ILE A 122 5.07 -8.96 -1.12
N ILE A 123 5.78 -7.96 -1.59
CA ILE A 123 5.22 -6.74 -2.18
C ILE A 123 5.44 -6.84 -3.69
N PRO A 124 4.37 -7.06 -4.48
CA PRO A 124 4.50 -7.30 -5.91
C PRO A 124 4.85 -6.01 -6.66
N ASP A 125 5.65 -6.17 -7.70
CA ASP A 125 6.03 -5.13 -8.65
C ASP A 125 6.11 -5.72 -10.07
N ARG A 126 6.45 -4.86 -11.03
CA ARG A 126 6.60 -5.26 -12.44
C ARG A 126 7.71 -6.30 -12.62
N GLU A 127 8.84 -6.13 -11.95
CA GLU A 127 9.99 -7.04 -12.08
C GLU A 127 9.62 -8.45 -11.59
N LEU A 128 8.94 -8.55 -10.46
CA LEU A 128 8.47 -9.82 -9.91
C LEU A 128 7.47 -10.52 -10.85
N PHE A 129 6.58 -9.78 -11.50
CA PHE A 129 5.64 -10.34 -12.45
C PHE A 129 6.35 -10.88 -13.70
N GLU A 130 7.37 -10.20 -14.21
CA GLU A 130 8.20 -10.70 -15.31
C GLU A 130 8.98 -11.97 -14.90
N GLU A 131 9.54 -12.00 -13.68
CA GLU A 131 10.15 -13.22 -13.13
C GLU A 131 9.14 -14.38 -13.07
N TRP A 132 7.90 -14.11 -12.61
CA TRP A 132 6.88 -15.15 -12.50
C TRP A 132 6.39 -15.68 -13.85
N LYS A 133 6.35 -14.86 -14.90
CA LYS A 133 6.07 -15.37 -16.26
C LYS A 133 7.01 -16.50 -16.64
N ILE A 134 8.29 -16.39 -16.27
CA ILE A 134 9.33 -17.35 -16.62
C ILE A 134 9.35 -18.52 -15.62
N SER A 135 9.37 -18.21 -14.31
CA SER A 135 9.56 -19.22 -13.25
C SER A 135 8.29 -19.99 -12.91
N ARG A 136 7.10 -19.40 -13.18
CA ARG A 136 5.78 -19.94 -12.84
C ARG A 136 4.77 -19.69 -13.95
N PRO A 137 4.94 -20.31 -15.14
CA PRO A 137 4.03 -20.10 -16.28
C PRO A 137 2.57 -20.33 -15.91
N GLY A 138 1.70 -19.37 -16.25
CA GLY A 138 0.27 -19.43 -15.96
C GLY A 138 -0.14 -18.87 -14.58
N LEU A 139 0.79 -18.44 -13.73
CA LEU A 139 0.49 -17.77 -12.46
C LEU A 139 0.05 -16.32 -12.69
N VAL A 140 0.66 -15.65 -13.65
CA VAL A 140 0.35 -14.28 -14.05
C VAL A 140 -0.02 -14.23 -15.51
N ARG A 141 -0.74 -13.21 -15.93
CA ARG A 141 -1.12 -12.99 -17.33
C ARG A 141 0.10 -12.66 -18.19
N GLU A 142 -0.02 -12.84 -19.51
CA GLU A 142 1.06 -12.58 -20.46
C GLU A 142 1.45 -11.09 -20.53
N GLU A 143 0.49 -10.18 -20.36
CA GLU A 143 0.71 -8.73 -20.33
C GLU A 143 1.54 -8.28 -19.12
N GLY A 144 1.62 -9.11 -18.08
CA GLY A 144 2.37 -8.85 -16.86
C GLY A 144 1.67 -7.87 -15.92
N TRP A 145 2.46 -6.98 -15.34
CA TRP A 145 2.00 -5.99 -14.38
C TRP A 145 1.21 -4.87 -15.07
N LEU A 146 0.00 -4.60 -14.58
CA LEU A 146 -0.91 -3.58 -15.11
C LEU A 146 -1.41 -2.65 -13.98
N GLY A 147 -2.04 -1.53 -14.37
CA GLY A 147 -2.62 -0.56 -13.42
C GLY A 147 -3.60 -1.18 -12.43
N GLY A 148 -4.36 -2.21 -12.83
CA GLY A 148 -5.25 -2.96 -11.93
C GLY A 148 -4.51 -3.73 -10.83
N ASP A 149 -3.24 -4.13 -11.05
CA ASP A 149 -2.43 -4.76 -10.02
C ASP A 149 -1.98 -3.73 -8.98
N LEU A 150 -1.62 -2.52 -9.41
CA LEU A 150 -1.31 -1.41 -8.53
C LEU A 150 -2.54 -0.97 -7.71
N MET A 151 -3.74 -0.94 -8.34
CA MET A 151 -5.01 -0.69 -7.65
C MET A 151 -5.29 -1.75 -6.59
N ASN A 152 -5.03 -3.02 -6.86
CA ASN A 152 -5.15 -4.07 -5.85
C ASN A 152 -4.11 -3.91 -4.74
N LEU A 153 -2.86 -3.63 -5.09
CA LEU A 153 -1.78 -3.46 -4.12
C LEU A 153 -2.08 -2.34 -3.12
N ILE A 154 -2.53 -1.17 -3.59
CA ILE A 154 -2.72 0.01 -2.73
C ILE A 154 -3.76 -0.22 -1.62
N ILE A 155 -4.72 -1.13 -1.84
CA ILE A 155 -5.71 -1.53 -0.84
C ILE A 155 -5.33 -2.83 -0.10
N GLY A 156 -4.10 -3.32 -0.27
CA GLY A 156 -3.60 -4.51 0.39
C GLY A 156 -4.17 -5.83 -0.12
N GLN A 157 -4.53 -5.88 -1.40
CA GLN A 157 -5.10 -7.05 -2.09
C GLN A 157 -4.23 -7.48 -3.29
N GLY A 158 -4.68 -8.48 -4.02
CA GLY A 158 -3.93 -9.05 -5.15
C GLY A 158 -2.81 -9.98 -4.71
N ALA A 159 -1.64 -9.82 -5.28
CA ALA A 159 -0.50 -10.72 -5.04
C ALA A 159 0.31 -10.38 -3.78
N ILE A 160 -0.04 -9.31 -3.06
CA ILE A 160 0.63 -8.93 -1.80
C ILE A 160 0.39 -9.97 -0.72
N THR A 161 1.45 -10.33 0.01
CA THR A 161 1.36 -11.13 1.23
C THR A 161 2.28 -10.59 2.30
N THR A 162 1.80 -10.55 3.54
CA THR A 162 2.55 -10.08 4.71
C THR A 162 2.31 -10.98 5.90
N THR A 163 3.14 -10.85 6.92
CA THR A 163 2.86 -11.45 8.24
C THR A 163 2.19 -10.41 9.14
N PRO A 164 1.33 -10.82 10.09
CA PRO A 164 0.78 -9.88 11.09
C PRO A 164 1.86 -9.12 11.87
N LEU A 165 3.04 -9.73 12.05
CA LEU A 165 4.18 -9.09 12.71
C LEU A 165 4.75 -7.94 11.87
N GLN A 166 4.87 -8.12 10.55
CA GLN A 166 5.30 -7.03 9.66
C GLN A 166 4.31 -5.87 9.69
N VAL A 167 3.00 -6.15 9.66
CA VAL A 167 1.96 -5.11 9.79
C VAL A 167 2.12 -4.34 11.10
N ALA A 168 2.19 -5.04 12.23
CA ALA A 168 2.37 -4.40 13.56
C ALA A 168 3.68 -3.58 13.63
N ASN A 169 4.77 -4.10 13.04
CA ASN A 169 6.05 -3.40 13.00
C ASN A 169 5.99 -2.15 12.11
N ALA A 170 5.27 -2.19 10.98
CA ALA A 170 5.08 -1.05 10.10
C ALA A 170 4.34 0.10 10.82
N TYR A 171 3.25 -0.20 11.51
CA TYR A 171 2.53 0.81 12.33
C TYR A 171 3.41 1.39 13.43
N ARG A 172 4.19 0.56 14.12
CA ARG A 172 5.17 1.06 15.10
C ARG A 172 6.20 1.98 14.44
N THR A 173 6.71 1.59 13.26
CA THR A 173 7.69 2.40 12.51
C THR A 173 7.12 3.76 12.14
N LEU A 174 5.87 3.82 11.69
CA LEU A 174 5.16 5.07 11.39
C LEU A 174 5.00 5.97 12.64
N LEU A 175 4.76 5.37 13.81
CA LEU A 175 4.59 6.12 15.07
C LEU A 175 5.90 6.60 15.68
N THR A 176 7.00 5.90 15.44
CA THR A 176 8.28 6.16 16.11
C THR A 176 9.39 6.70 15.21
N GLY A 177 9.19 6.64 13.89
CA GLY A 177 10.24 6.92 12.90
C GLY A 177 11.31 5.82 12.82
N GLU A 178 11.23 4.74 13.61
CA GLU A 178 12.28 3.73 13.70
C GLU A 178 11.76 2.32 13.40
N ASN A 179 12.27 1.70 12.34
CA ASN A 179 12.05 0.28 12.08
C ASN A 179 12.98 -0.55 12.98
N ILE A 180 12.43 -1.11 14.03
CA ILE A 180 13.18 -1.84 15.06
C ILE A 180 12.84 -3.32 14.99
N SER A 181 13.84 -4.19 15.10
CA SER A 181 13.62 -5.64 15.22
C SER A 181 12.81 -5.96 16.50
N PRO A 182 11.69 -6.68 16.37
CA PRO A 182 10.95 -7.17 17.53
C PRO A 182 11.82 -8.15 18.33
N ILE A 183 11.76 -8.09 19.66
CA ILE A 183 12.57 -8.91 20.56
C ILE A 183 11.65 -9.61 21.54
N LEU A 184 11.81 -10.92 21.69
CA LEU A 184 11.14 -11.73 22.72
C LEU A 184 12.02 -11.94 23.94
N ASN A 185 13.35 -11.96 23.73
CA ASN A 185 14.29 -12.10 24.84
C ASN A 185 14.44 -10.77 25.58
N ILE A 186 14.02 -10.72 26.85
CA ILE A 186 14.07 -9.50 27.69
C ILE A 186 15.49 -8.91 27.84
N ASN A 187 16.52 -9.70 27.63
CA ASN A 187 17.92 -9.25 27.66
C ASN A 187 18.46 -8.92 26.25
N GLY A 188 17.62 -8.96 25.23
CA GLY A 188 18.01 -8.62 23.87
C GLY A 188 18.28 -7.12 23.71
N SER A 189 19.21 -6.78 22.82
CA SER A 189 19.53 -5.38 22.52
C SER A 189 18.60 -4.85 21.42
N LYS A 190 18.18 -3.58 21.55
CA LYS A 190 17.45 -2.87 20.49
C LYS A 190 18.29 -2.83 19.20
N ILE A 191 17.74 -3.31 18.09
CA ILE A 191 18.34 -3.25 16.77
C ILE A 191 17.46 -2.39 15.88
N ILE A 192 17.99 -1.28 15.38
CA ILE A 192 17.32 -0.41 14.42
C ILE A 192 17.74 -0.86 13.02
N ASN A 193 16.77 -1.27 12.19
CA ASN A 193 17.00 -1.69 10.81
C ASN A 193 17.15 -0.48 9.88
N ASN A 194 16.24 0.50 10.00
CA ASN A 194 16.29 1.79 9.31
C ASN A 194 15.48 2.84 10.09
N GLN A 195 15.64 4.09 9.69
CA GLN A 195 14.85 5.22 10.18
C GLN A 195 14.13 5.89 9.02
N ILE A 196 12.92 6.37 9.27
CA ILE A 196 12.09 7.11 8.33
C ILE A 196 11.72 8.47 8.90
N ASN A 197 11.44 9.41 8.01
CA ASN A 197 10.91 10.71 8.42
C ASN A 197 9.39 10.70 8.31
N VAL A 198 8.71 10.84 9.41
CA VAL A 198 7.24 10.91 9.49
C VAL A 198 6.87 12.27 10.05
N SER A 199 5.95 12.97 9.40
CA SER A 199 5.50 14.29 9.87
C SER A 199 4.69 14.17 11.18
N ASP A 200 4.79 15.19 12.03
CA ASP A 200 3.97 15.27 13.26
C ASP A 200 2.47 15.19 12.93
N GLU A 201 2.05 15.82 11.83
CA GLU A 201 0.66 15.77 11.36
C GLU A 201 0.18 14.33 11.07
N PHE A 202 1.05 13.48 10.49
CA PHE A 202 0.71 12.09 10.24
C PHE A 202 0.64 11.29 11.55
N ILE A 203 1.57 11.54 12.48
CA ILE A 203 1.58 10.90 13.80
C ILE A 203 0.31 11.28 14.58
N ASP A 204 -0.04 12.56 14.60
CA ASP A 204 -1.27 13.05 15.24
C ASP A 204 -2.51 12.36 14.66
N PHE A 205 -2.56 12.22 13.31
CA PHE A 205 -3.64 11.48 12.66
C PHE A 205 -3.73 10.02 13.12
N LEU A 206 -2.62 9.31 13.25
CA LEU A 206 -2.62 7.91 13.69
C LEU A 206 -3.05 7.73 15.16
N LEU A 207 -2.91 8.77 15.97
CA LEU A 207 -3.22 8.76 17.41
C LEU A 207 -4.62 9.31 17.73
N GLU A 208 -5.30 9.92 16.75
CA GLU A 208 -6.69 10.40 16.94
C GLU A 208 -7.68 9.22 16.90
N ASP A 209 -8.64 9.25 17.84
CA ASP A 209 -9.75 8.29 17.96
C ASP A 209 -10.78 8.39 16.80
#